data_73c11993467b238ee1d1900570b3221a
#
_entry.id   73c11993467b238ee1d1900570b3221a
#
_cell.length_a   1.000
_cell.length_b   1.000
_cell.length_c   1.000
_cell.angle_alpha   90.00
_cell.angle_beta   90.00
_cell.angle_gamma   90.00
#
_symmetry.space_group_name_H-M   'P 1'
#
loop_
_entity.id
_entity.type
_entity.pdbx_description
1 polymer ?
#
loop_
_entity_poly.entity_id
_entity_poly.type
_entity_poly.pdbx_seq_one_letter_code
_entity_poly.pdbx_strand_id
1 'polypeptide(L)'
;MSQQIQTFSISAPGFFGLNTQDSPLDLNAGFALVATNCIIDQYGRIGSRKGWSRVNSSSGNLGANDVKVIHELVQADGTLTVLFAGNNKIFKLSSTNTVTELTYGGGGTAPTITASNWQCASLNGITYFFQSGHNPLIYDPAVSTTTYRRVSEKTGYAATVPDADICISAFGRLWAANTTSVNSTVYFSDLISGHVWSTGTAGSLNVNNVWVNGADQITGLAAHNGFLFIFGKRQILVYQGATAPSTMSISDTVEGIGCIARDSIQTTSTDVLFLSNSGVRSLMRTIQEKSAPERDLSKNVRNDLMGAVAGETLSNIKSVYSEREAFYLLVTPSIDTTWCFDTKAYLPDGAARVTTWDSITPKSFLSRRDGSLYIGKTGYIGYYNTYQDYDTSYRMLYYTNHADLGDQNVTSILKKLSAVVIGGTNQVVTFKWGFDFKTNYLSDNATIPSQGVYYYGIAEYGANATTISYYSDGVALQTLVVSASGTGKVVQTGYESDINGSALSIQKIEIQAKQGKLS
;
A
#
# COMPACT_ATOMS: atom_id res chain seq x y z
N MET A 1 -24.31 -5.90 49.06
CA MET A 1 -23.33 -5.03 48.39
C MET A 1 -23.67 -5.01 46.92
N SER A 2 -23.90 -3.84 46.31
CA SER A 2 -24.08 -3.74 44.86
C SER A 2 -22.76 -4.11 44.18
N GLN A 3 -22.76 -5.18 43.42
CA GLN A 3 -21.59 -5.58 42.65
C GLN A 3 -21.25 -4.45 41.67
N GLN A 4 -20.00 -4.02 41.65
CA GLN A 4 -19.54 -2.90 40.86
C GLN A 4 -19.52 -3.28 39.36
N ILE A 5 -20.05 -2.41 38.51
CA ILE A 5 -19.91 -2.55 37.04
C ILE A 5 -18.52 -2.02 36.69
N GLN A 6 -17.75 -2.82 36.01
CA GLN A 6 -16.46 -2.42 35.41
C GLN A 6 -16.71 -2.06 33.95
N THR A 7 -16.10 -0.97 33.52
CA THR A 7 -16.15 -0.53 32.14
C THR A 7 -14.73 -0.50 31.58
N PHE A 8 -14.52 -1.26 30.53
CA PHE A 8 -13.31 -1.23 29.74
C PHE A 8 -13.61 -0.43 28.46
N SER A 9 -12.73 0.51 28.09
CA SER A 9 -12.96 1.32 26.91
C SER A 9 -11.69 1.58 26.11
N ILE A 10 -11.82 1.55 24.79
CA ILE A 10 -10.80 1.97 23.83
C ILE A 10 -11.40 3.11 23.02
N SER A 11 -10.70 4.22 22.89
CA SER A 11 -11.16 5.37 22.09
C SER A 11 -10.04 5.89 21.20
N ALA A 12 -10.39 6.41 20.03
CA ALA A 12 -9.44 7.07 19.16
C ALA A 12 -8.73 8.24 19.90
N PRO A 13 -7.42 8.43 19.73
CA PRO A 13 -6.52 7.75 18.79
C PRO A 13 -5.86 6.45 19.32
N GLY A 14 -6.43 5.81 20.33
CA GLY A 14 -5.88 4.63 21.00
C GLY A 14 -6.01 3.30 20.22
N PHE A 15 -6.29 3.34 18.92
CA PHE A 15 -6.28 2.15 18.06
C PHE A 15 -4.90 1.99 17.42
N PHE A 16 -4.25 0.84 17.69
CA PHE A 16 -2.86 0.57 17.32
C PHE A 16 -2.72 -0.38 16.12
N GLY A 17 -3.83 -0.90 15.59
CA GLY A 17 -3.82 -1.88 14.50
C GLY A 17 -3.54 -3.30 14.98
N LEU A 18 -3.09 -4.15 14.06
CA LEU A 18 -2.80 -5.56 14.31
C LEU A 18 -1.54 -5.74 15.15
N ASN A 19 -1.61 -6.71 16.08
CA ASN A 19 -0.44 -7.32 16.66
C ASN A 19 -0.68 -8.83 16.79
N THR A 20 0.06 -9.60 16.01
CA THR A 20 0.01 -11.07 15.98
C THR A 20 1.31 -11.69 16.47
N GLN A 21 2.24 -10.89 17.02
CA GLN A 21 3.53 -11.35 17.53
C GLN A 21 3.50 -11.63 19.01
N ASP A 22 2.84 -10.75 19.77
CA ASP A 22 2.79 -10.85 21.23
C ASP A 22 1.64 -11.76 21.67
N SER A 23 1.73 -12.26 22.90
CA SER A 23 0.66 -13.07 23.50
C SER A 23 -0.65 -12.28 23.54
N PRO A 24 -1.78 -12.86 23.11
CA PRO A 24 -3.09 -12.18 23.15
C PRO A 24 -3.51 -11.66 24.52
N LEU A 25 -2.92 -12.19 25.60
CA LEU A 25 -3.18 -11.75 26.98
C LEU A 25 -2.36 -10.54 27.41
N ASP A 26 -1.16 -10.38 26.81
CA ASP A 26 -0.21 -9.32 27.21
C ASP A 26 -0.31 -8.09 26.30
N LEU A 27 -1.20 -8.13 25.31
CA LEU A 27 -1.38 -7.02 24.38
C LEU A 27 -2.06 -5.83 25.04
N ASN A 28 -1.53 -4.63 24.77
CA ASN A 28 -2.23 -3.39 25.11
C ASN A 28 -3.62 -3.35 24.45
N ALA A 29 -4.55 -2.74 25.16
CA ALA A 29 -5.96 -2.67 24.80
C ALA A 29 -6.23 -2.09 23.39
N GLY A 30 -5.36 -1.25 22.86
CA GLY A 30 -5.51 -0.65 21.53
C GLY A 30 -5.16 -1.57 20.37
N PHE A 31 -4.50 -2.70 20.61
CA PHE A 31 -4.18 -3.66 19.55
C PHE A 31 -5.37 -4.56 19.21
N ALA A 32 -5.40 -4.99 17.97
CA ALA A 32 -6.36 -5.93 17.43
C ALA A 32 -5.69 -7.25 17.05
N LEU A 33 -6.42 -8.35 17.15
CA LEU A 33 -6.02 -9.66 16.62
C LEU A 33 -6.50 -9.84 15.17
N VAL A 34 -7.57 -9.14 14.77
CA VAL A 34 -8.06 -9.07 13.39
C VAL A 34 -8.42 -7.63 13.06
N ALA A 35 -7.94 -7.12 11.93
CA ALA A 35 -8.30 -5.82 11.38
C ALA A 35 -8.30 -5.92 9.84
N THR A 36 -9.31 -6.60 9.30
CA THR A 36 -9.42 -6.89 7.86
C THR A 36 -10.35 -5.89 7.20
N ASN A 37 -9.94 -5.37 6.04
CA ASN A 37 -10.59 -4.29 5.30
C ASN A 37 -10.76 -3.01 6.14
N CYS A 38 -9.79 -2.78 7.01
CA CYS A 38 -9.72 -1.63 7.89
C CYS A 38 -8.59 -0.68 7.47
N ILE A 39 -8.75 0.58 7.85
CA ILE A 39 -7.70 1.60 7.87
C ILE A 39 -7.75 2.33 9.20
N ILE A 40 -6.65 2.98 9.58
CA ILE A 40 -6.68 3.98 10.65
C ILE A 40 -6.80 5.34 9.99
N ASP A 41 -7.90 6.05 10.26
CA ASP A 41 -8.19 7.34 9.64
C ASP A 41 -7.35 8.49 10.22
N GLN A 42 -7.58 9.70 9.73
CA GLN A 42 -6.85 10.90 10.17
C GLN A 42 -7.10 11.26 11.65
N TYR A 43 -8.18 10.78 12.25
CA TYR A 43 -8.54 10.99 13.65
C TYR A 43 -8.09 9.84 14.56
N GLY A 44 -7.39 8.85 14.00
CA GLY A 44 -6.97 7.65 14.71
C GLY A 44 -8.08 6.66 15.03
N ARG A 45 -9.22 6.72 14.30
CA ARG A 45 -10.33 5.77 14.38
C ARG A 45 -10.05 4.54 13.52
N ILE A 46 -10.64 3.43 13.86
CA ILE A 46 -10.71 2.28 12.94
C ILE A 46 -11.86 2.51 11.97
N GLY A 47 -11.51 2.71 10.70
CA GLY A 47 -12.45 2.89 9.60
C GLY A 47 -12.39 1.78 8.57
N SER A 48 -13.45 1.64 7.78
CA SER A 48 -13.43 0.82 6.57
C SER A 48 -12.47 1.40 5.53
N ARG A 49 -11.73 0.54 4.81
CA ARG A 49 -10.98 1.00 3.64
C ARG A 49 -11.93 1.52 2.56
N LYS A 50 -11.41 2.25 1.60
CA LYS A 50 -12.14 2.44 0.35
C LYS A 50 -12.05 1.17 -0.50
N GLY A 51 -12.99 1.01 -1.38
CA GLY A 51 -12.94 0.08 -2.49
C GLY A 51 -12.51 0.80 -3.77
N TRP A 52 -12.94 0.31 -4.93
CA TRP A 52 -12.51 0.86 -6.20
C TRP A 52 -13.64 0.94 -7.22
N SER A 53 -13.65 2.00 -7.98
CA SER A 53 -14.46 2.14 -9.18
C SER A 53 -13.64 1.83 -10.42
N ARG A 54 -14.29 1.32 -11.46
CA ARG A 54 -13.65 1.05 -12.73
C ARG A 54 -13.38 2.36 -13.47
N VAL A 55 -12.14 2.57 -13.93
CA VAL A 55 -11.77 3.76 -14.72
C VAL A 55 -12.16 3.57 -16.17
N ASN A 56 -11.75 2.47 -16.80
CA ASN A 56 -12.08 2.19 -18.20
C ASN A 56 -13.36 1.37 -18.32
N SER A 57 -14.26 1.79 -19.18
CA SER A 57 -15.55 1.12 -19.43
C SER A 57 -15.40 -0.23 -20.16
N SER A 58 -14.34 -0.39 -20.97
CA SER A 58 -14.03 -1.60 -21.71
C SER A 58 -12.57 -1.98 -21.57
N SER A 59 -12.27 -3.26 -21.57
CA SER A 59 -10.90 -3.79 -21.56
C SER A 59 -10.20 -3.70 -22.92
N GLY A 60 -10.95 -3.52 -24.01
CA GLY A 60 -10.39 -3.53 -25.36
C GLY A 60 -9.52 -4.76 -25.62
N ASN A 61 -8.38 -4.57 -26.26
CA ASN A 61 -7.41 -5.63 -26.56
C ASN A 61 -6.61 -6.13 -25.34
N LEU A 62 -6.75 -5.51 -24.16
CA LEU A 62 -6.27 -6.09 -22.91
C LEU A 62 -7.00 -7.41 -22.58
N GLY A 63 -8.31 -7.47 -22.87
CA GLY A 63 -9.12 -8.64 -22.58
C GLY A 63 -9.20 -8.93 -21.08
N ALA A 64 -9.27 -10.20 -20.71
CA ALA A 64 -9.27 -10.69 -19.33
C ALA A 64 -7.83 -10.94 -18.81
N ASN A 65 -6.89 -10.07 -19.11
CA ASN A 65 -5.51 -10.17 -18.65
C ASN A 65 -5.20 -9.11 -17.59
N ASP A 66 -4.22 -9.42 -16.74
CA ASP A 66 -3.80 -8.52 -15.67
C ASP A 66 -3.11 -7.26 -16.23
N VAL A 67 -3.39 -6.13 -15.63
CA VAL A 67 -2.61 -4.90 -15.79
C VAL A 67 -1.33 -5.03 -14.96
N LYS A 68 -0.20 -5.31 -15.62
CA LYS A 68 1.07 -5.64 -14.97
C LYS A 68 1.85 -4.44 -14.45
N VAL A 69 1.69 -3.29 -15.09
CA VAL A 69 2.31 -2.01 -14.70
C VAL A 69 1.41 -0.87 -15.14
N ILE A 70 1.34 0.17 -14.34
CA ILE A 70 0.69 1.45 -14.69
C ILE A 70 1.71 2.55 -14.44
N HIS A 71 1.80 3.51 -15.36
CA HIS A 71 2.73 4.63 -15.28
C HIS A 71 2.07 5.92 -15.75
N GLU A 72 2.36 7.03 -15.10
CA GLU A 72 1.91 8.36 -15.51
C GLU A 72 3.06 9.14 -16.13
N LEU A 73 2.89 9.51 -17.40
CA LEU A 73 3.78 10.44 -18.08
C LEU A 73 3.26 11.86 -17.88
N VAL A 74 4.12 12.72 -17.37
CA VAL A 74 3.89 14.16 -17.28
C VAL A 74 4.71 14.85 -18.37
N GLN A 75 4.04 15.51 -19.30
CA GLN A 75 4.69 16.27 -20.37
C GLN A 75 5.02 17.70 -19.92
N ALA A 76 5.89 18.38 -20.67
CA ALA A 76 6.34 19.73 -20.32
C ALA A 76 5.20 20.77 -20.34
N ASP A 77 4.16 20.54 -21.13
CA ASP A 77 2.95 21.36 -21.18
C ASP A 77 1.94 21.08 -20.05
N GLY A 78 2.29 20.14 -19.14
CA GLY A 78 1.42 19.70 -18.04
C GLY A 78 0.43 18.60 -18.43
N THR A 79 0.41 18.14 -19.69
CA THR A 79 -0.46 17.03 -20.12
C THR A 79 -0.08 15.75 -19.39
N LEU A 80 -1.07 15.10 -18.78
CA LEU A 80 -0.93 13.82 -18.09
C LEU A 80 -1.41 12.68 -18.99
N THR A 81 -0.57 11.67 -19.14
CA THR A 81 -0.90 10.48 -19.93
C THR A 81 -0.68 9.23 -19.07
N VAL A 82 -1.72 8.44 -18.88
CA VAL A 82 -1.61 7.13 -18.19
C VAL A 82 -1.31 6.06 -19.23
N LEU A 83 -0.19 5.37 -19.02
CA LEU A 83 0.29 4.25 -19.82
C LEU A 83 0.27 2.99 -18.97
N PHE A 84 0.01 1.84 -19.57
CA PHE A 84 0.04 0.56 -18.86
C PHE A 84 0.36 -0.60 -19.79
N ALA A 85 0.78 -1.71 -19.25
CA ALA A 85 1.07 -2.92 -20.01
C ALA A 85 0.35 -4.15 -19.44
N GLY A 86 -0.04 -5.02 -20.34
CA GLY A 86 -0.71 -6.30 -20.08
C GLY A 86 -0.98 -7.02 -21.39
N ASN A 87 -1.29 -8.31 -21.34
CA ASN A 87 -1.59 -9.12 -22.55
C ASN A 87 -0.51 -8.99 -23.66
N ASN A 88 0.76 -8.92 -23.28
CA ASN A 88 1.89 -8.71 -24.21
C ASN A 88 1.75 -7.45 -25.10
N LYS A 89 1.13 -6.40 -24.57
CA LYS A 89 0.84 -5.15 -25.27
C LYS A 89 1.04 -3.97 -24.35
N ILE A 90 1.21 -2.80 -24.97
CA ILE A 90 1.27 -1.51 -24.28
C ILE A 90 0.02 -0.73 -24.64
N PHE A 91 -0.56 -0.09 -23.65
CA PHE A 91 -1.80 0.67 -23.80
C PHE A 91 -1.64 2.08 -23.24
N LYS A 92 -2.50 2.94 -23.76
CA LYS A 92 -2.72 4.29 -23.27
C LYS A 92 -4.17 4.44 -22.84
N LEU A 93 -4.38 5.09 -21.71
CA LEU A 93 -5.70 5.55 -21.30
C LEU A 93 -5.93 6.95 -21.87
N SER A 94 -7.00 7.14 -22.64
CA SER A 94 -7.39 8.44 -23.17
C SER A 94 -7.96 9.35 -22.06
N SER A 95 -8.12 10.63 -22.35
CA SER A 95 -8.80 11.59 -21.47
C SER A 95 -10.27 11.22 -21.18
N THR A 96 -10.88 10.41 -22.05
CA THR A 96 -12.23 9.85 -21.86
C THR A 96 -12.24 8.46 -21.25
N ASN A 97 -11.13 8.05 -20.64
CA ASN A 97 -10.96 6.74 -20.00
C ASN A 97 -11.12 5.54 -20.96
N THR A 98 -10.87 5.73 -22.24
CA THR A 98 -10.88 4.65 -23.23
C THR A 98 -9.50 4.01 -23.33
N VAL A 99 -9.45 2.69 -23.33
CA VAL A 99 -8.23 1.91 -23.52
C VAL A 99 -7.87 1.87 -25.00
N THR A 100 -6.70 2.40 -25.34
CA THR A 100 -6.15 2.39 -26.70
C THR A 100 -4.84 1.61 -26.70
N GLU A 101 -4.75 0.57 -27.53
CA GLU A 101 -3.49 -0.14 -27.76
C GLU A 101 -2.52 0.75 -28.52
N LEU A 102 -1.28 0.83 -28.06
CA LEU A 102 -0.19 1.42 -28.81
C LEU A 102 0.35 0.38 -29.80
N THR A 103 0.48 0.76 -31.06
CA THR A 103 1.05 -0.09 -32.09
C THR A 103 2.55 0.20 -32.27
N TYR A 104 3.29 -0.76 -32.85
CA TYR A 104 4.68 -0.52 -33.18
C TYR A 104 4.80 0.47 -34.35
N GLY A 105 5.50 1.58 -34.10
CA GLY A 105 5.69 2.66 -35.08
C GLY A 105 7.10 2.72 -35.66
N GLY A 106 7.94 1.74 -35.44
CA GLY A 106 9.31 1.67 -35.94
C GLY A 106 9.46 0.88 -37.23
N GLY A 107 10.71 0.74 -37.69
CA GLY A 107 11.04 -0.03 -38.89
C GLY A 107 11.18 -1.55 -38.63
N GLY A 108 10.84 -2.37 -39.62
CA GLY A 108 11.01 -3.82 -39.54
C GLY A 108 10.01 -4.55 -38.65
N THR A 109 10.41 -5.71 -38.15
CA THR A 109 9.56 -6.56 -37.30
C THR A 109 9.37 -5.94 -35.91
N ALA A 110 8.15 -5.94 -35.38
CA ALA A 110 7.86 -5.46 -34.03
C ALA A 110 8.69 -6.23 -32.98
N PRO A 111 9.16 -5.55 -31.92
CA PRO A 111 9.90 -6.21 -30.86
C PRO A 111 8.98 -7.15 -30.07
N THR A 112 9.56 -8.19 -29.50
CA THR A 112 8.85 -9.07 -28.58
C THR A 112 8.48 -8.31 -27.30
N ILE A 113 7.23 -8.43 -26.90
CA ILE A 113 6.72 -7.95 -25.62
C ILE A 113 6.32 -9.15 -24.80
N THR A 114 6.83 -9.26 -23.58
CA THR A 114 6.40 -10.24 -22.59
C THR A 114 5.73 -9.51 -21.43
N ALA A 115 4.73 -10.12 -20.82
CA ALA A 115 3.94 -9.48 -19.78
C ALA A 115 4.49 -9.74 -18.37
N SER A 116 5.77 -10.11 -18.22
CA SER A 116 6.25 -10.63 -16.93
C SER A 116 6.60 -9.51 -15.94
N ASN A 117 7.71 -8.87 -16.09
CA ASN A 117 8.28 -8.05 -15.01
C ASN A 117 8.66 -6.65 -15.51
N TRP A 118 7.65 -5.79 -15.60
CA TRP A 118 7.80 -4.43 -16.11
C TRP A 118 8.29 -3.45 -15.04
N GLN A 119 9.11 -2.48 -15.48
CA GLN A 119 9.31 -1.23 -14.76
C GLN A 119 9.34 -0.08 -15.76
N CYS A 120 8.72 1.04 -15.39
CA CYS A 120 8.63 2.22 -16.23
C CYS A 120 9.29 3.41 -15.55
N ALA A 121 9.97 4.23 -16.35
CA ALA A 121 10.51 5.51 -15.91
C ALA A 121 10.33 6.55 -16.99
N SER A 122 10.06 7.80 -16.61
CA SER A 122 9.96 8.91 -17.56
C SER A 122 11.12 9.87 -17.41
N LEU A 123 11.67 10.29 -18.55
CA LEU A 123 12.70 11.30 -18.61
C LEU A 123 12.45 12.21 -19.82
N ASN A 124 12.46 13.52 -19.59
CA ASN A 124 12.30 14.54 -20.63
C ASN A 124 11.09 14.31 -21.56
N GLY A 125 9.91 14.04 -20.97
CA GLY A 125 8.66 13.85 -21.71
C GLY A 125 8.52 12.51 -22.46
N ILE A 126 9.45 11.58 -22.26
CA ILE A 126 9.44 10.24 -22.87
C ILE A 126 9.31 9.20 -21.77
N THR A 127 8.45 8.20 -21.97
CA THR A 127 8.37 7.03 -21.09
C THR A 127 9.20 5.88 -21.66
N TYR A 128 10.00 5.29 -20.81
CA TYR A 128 10.84 4.12 -21.07
C TYR A 128 10.25 2.92 -20.35
N PHE A 129 9.99 1.86 -21.11
CA PHE A 129 9.44 0.60 -20.61
C PHE A 129 10.57 -0.43 -20.55
N PHE A 130 10.97 -0.78 -19.35
CA PHE A 130 11.96 -1.83 -19.11
C PHE A 130 11.26 -3.15 -18.86
N GLN A 131 11.74 -4.17 -19.49
CA GLN A 131 11.25 -5.53 -19.42
C GLN A 131 12.44 -6.46 -19.34
N SER A 132 12.50 -7.30 -18.31
CA SER A 132 13.63 -8.19 -18.08
C SER A 132 14.00 -9.01 -19.33
N GLY A 133 15.27 -8.97 -19.71
CA GLY A 133 15.79 -9.72 -20.86
C GLY A 133 15.48 -9.14 -22.23
N HIS A 134 14.94 -7.94 -22.31
CA HIS A 134 14.61 -7.26 -23.57
C HIS A 134 15.09 -5.82 -23.58
N ASN A 135 15.48 -5.35 -24.75
CA ASN A 135 15.80 -3.94 -24.92
C ASN A 135 14.58 -3.08 -24.59
N PRO A 136 14.75 -1.97 -23.89
CA PRO A 136 13.65 -1.09 -23.53
C PRO A 136 12.90 -0.54 -24.74
N LEU A 137 11.61 -0.30 -24.53
CA LEU A 137 10.72 0.34 -25.48
C LEU A 137 10.44 1.78 -25.03
N ILE A 138 10.10 2.63 -25.97
CA ILE A 138 9.77 4.05 -25.68
C ILE A 138 8.38 4.42 -26.18
N TYR A 139 7.72 5.26 -25.40
CA TYR A 139 6.60 6.08 -25.85
C TYR A 139 7.04 7.55 -25.86
N ASP A 140 7.07 8.14 -27.05
CA ASP A 140 7.46 9.53 -27.29
C ASP A 140 6.29 10.26 -27.94
N PRO A 141 5.49 11.01 -27.17
CA PRO A 141 4.30 11.69 -27.69
C PRO A 141 4.64 12.81 -28.68
N ALA A 142 5.87 13.34 -28.65
CA ALA A 142 6.32 14.33 -29.66
C ALA A 142 6.50 13.71 -31.05
N VAL A 143 6.71 12.39 -31.13
CA VAL A 143 6.82 11.66 -32.39
C VAL A 143 5.49 11.05 -32.80
N SER A 144 4.79 10.40 -31.86
CA SER A 144 3.47 9.81 -32.11
C SER A 144 2.72 9.56 -30.80
N THR A 145 1.44 9.87 -30.80
CA THR A 145 0.57 9.64 -29.62
C THR A 145 -0.10 8.27 -29.61
N THR A 146 0.13 7.44 -30.64
CA THR A 146 -0.53 6.13 -30.82
C THR A 146 0.45 4.98 -31.03
N THR A 147 1.76 5.25 -31.03
CA THR A 147 2.76 4.22 -31.29
C THR A 147 3.83 4.19 -30.21
N TYR A 148 4.39 2.99 -30.00
CA TYR A 148 5.65 2.80 -29.30
C TYR A 148 6.77 2.42 -30.27
N ARG A 149 8.03 2.56 -29.84
CA ARG A 149 9.22 2.27 -30.63
C ARG A 149 10.29 1.59 -29.79
N ARG A 150 11.31 1.03 -30.44
CA ARG A 150 12.56 0.67 -29.76
C ARG A 150 13.33 1.93 -29.36
N VAL A 151 14.09 1.87 -28.29
CA VAL A 151 14.99 2.97 -27.92
C VAL A 151 16.00 3.26 -29.04
N SER A 152 16.49 2.21 -29.73
CA SER A 152 17.43 2.33 -30.85
C SER A 152 16.91 3.12 -32.07
N GLU A 153 15.61 3.34 -32.15
CA GLU A 153 15.00 4.11 -33.26
C GLU A 153 14.79 5.60 -32.91
N LYS A 154 15.19 6.01 -31.71
CA LYS A 154 15.18 7.42 -31.32
C LYS A 154 16.33 8.16 -32.01
N THR A 155 16.07 9.32 -32.59
CA THR A 155 17.11 10.19 -33.15
C THR A 155 18.12 10.55 -32.07
N GLY A 156 19.41 10.40 -32.37
CA GLY A 156 20.50 10.61 -31.41
C GLY A 156 20.81 9.38 -30.50
N TYR A 157 20.19 8.23 -30.79
CA TYR A 157 20.54 6.98 -30.10
C TYR A 157 22.07 6.70 -30.24
N ALA A 158 22.67 6.36 -29.12
CA ALA A 158 24.07 5.95 -29.06
C ALA A 158 24.22 4.73 -28.17
N ALA A 159 24.68 3.68 -28.80
CA ALA A 159 25.11 2.38 -28.26
C ALA A 159 24.04 1.58 -27.46
N THR A 160 24.48 0.41 -26.99
CA THR A 160 23.61 -0.62 -26.43
C THR A 160 22.91 -0.14 -25.16
N VAL A 161 21.59 -0.11 -25.18
CA VAL A 161 20.75 0.13 -24.00
C VAL A 161 20.74 -1.14 -23.16
N PRO A 162 20.96 -1.07 -21.84
CA PRO A 162 20.95 -2.25 -20.98
C PRO A 162 19.55 -2.90 -20.96
N ASP A 163 19.54 -4.24 -21.06
CA ASP A 163 18.34 -5.09 -20.96
C ASP A 163 17.95 -5.34 -19.48
N ALA A 164 17.94 -4.25 -18.72
CA ALA A 164 17.74 -4.28 -17.27
C ALA A 164 16.27 -4.52 -16.89
N ASP A 165 16.07 -5.05 -15.70
CA ASP A 165 14.73 -5.14 -15.10
C ASP A 165 14.49 -4.10 -14.00
N ILE A 166 15.52 -3.36 -13.60
CA ILE A 166 15.45 -2.26 -12.63
C ILE A 166 15.73 -0.95 -13.34
N CYS A 167 14.82 0.02 -13.19
CA CYS A 167 15.01 1.35 -13.76
C CYS A 167 14.36 2.42 -12.89
N ILE A 168 15.09 3.52 -12.64
CA ILE A 168 14.55 4.73 -12.02
C ILE A 168 14.98 5.97 -12.82
N SER A 169 14.20 7.03 -12.73
CA SER A 169 14.54 8.36 -13.22
C SER A 169 14.97 9.23 -12.03
N ALA A 170 16.22 9.64 -12.00
CA ALA A 170 16.77 10.46 -10.94
C ALA A 170 17.95 11.31 -11.45
N PHE A 171 18.16 12.48 -10.85
CA PHE A 171 19.29 13.36 -11.15
C PHE A 171 19.42 13.73 -12.64
N GLY A 172 18.25 13.86 -13.32
CA GLY A 172 18.20 14.17 -14.75
C GLY A 172 18.63 13.02 -15.68
N ARG A 173 18.67 11.78 -15.20
CA ARG A 173 19.12 10.58 -15.92
C ARG A 173 18.20 9.40 -15.66
N LEU A 174 18.29 8.40 -16.52
CA LEU A 174 17.83 7.05 -16.21
C LEU A 174 18.97 6.26 -15.57
N TRP A 175 18.63 5.53 -14.54
CA TRP A 175 19.51 4.58 -13.87
C TRP A 175 18.91 3.20 -14.04
N ALA A 176 19.70 2.25 -14.52
CA ALA A 176 19.26 0.90 -14.81
C ALA A 176 20.23 -0.12 -14.21
N ALA A 177 19.71 -1.25 -13.75
CA ALA A 177 20.53 -2.30 -13.14
C ALA A 177 19.90 -3.68 -13.33
N ASN A 178 20.65 -4.71 -12.96
CA ASN A 178 20.26 -6.10 -13.03
C ASN A 178 19.88 -6.51 -14.46
N THR A 179 20.89 -6.52 -15.33
CA THR A 179 20.75 -7.07 -16.70
C THR A 179 20.84 -8.60 -16.66
N THR A 180 20.41 -9.25 -17.73
CA THR A 180 20.50 -10.72 -17.84
C THR A 180 21.93 -11.26 -17.77
N SER A 181 22.90 -10.47 -18.19
CA SER A 181 24.33 -10.86 -18.21
C SER A 181 25.10 -10.40 -16.97
N VAL A 182 24.71 -9.27 -16.35
CA VAL A 182 25.44 -8.67 -15.23
C VAL A 182 24.47 -8.11 -14.20
N ASN A 183 24.49 -8.67 -13.00
CA ASN A 183 23.59 -8.31 -11.90
C ASN A 183 24.25 -7.40 -10.83
N SER A 184 25.51 -7.01 -11.04
CA SER A 184 26.29 -6.18 -10.11
C SER A 184 26.70 -4.81 -10.67
N THR A 185 26.12 -4.41 -11.79
CA THR A 185 26.45 -3.14 -12.44
C THR A 185 25.22 -2.24 -12.54
N VAL A 186 25.38 -1.00 -12.14
CA VAL A 186 24.41 0.09 -12.36
C VAL A 186 24.86 0.87 -13.59
N TYR A 187 23.98 0.99 -14.54
CA TYR A 187 24.16 1.80 -15.75
C TYR A 187 23.42 3.12 -15.59
N PHE A 188 23.94 4.18 -16.18
CA PHE A 188 23.27 5.49 -16.21
C PHE A 188 23.35 6.12 -17.59
N SER A 189 22.24 6.70 -18.01
CA SER A 189 22.12 7.38 -19.29
C SER A 189 22.85 8.72 -19.26
N ASP A 190 23.02 9.33 -20.42
CA ASP A 190 23.44 10.72 -20.51
C ASP A 190 22.39 11.67 -19.92
N LEU A 191 22.82 12.88 -19.58
CA LEU A 191 21.95 13.89 -18.97
C LEU A 191 20.78 14.23 -19.90
N ILE A 192 19.54 14.17 -19.39
CA ILE A 192 18.29 14.47 -20.10
C ILE A 192 18.01 13.56 -21.33
N SER A 193 18.82 12.52 -21.53
CA SER A 193 18.79 11.66 -22.73
C SER A 193 18.77 10.18 -22.36
N GLY A 194 17.59 9.64 -22.06
CA GLY A 194 17.44 8.22 -21.70
C GLY A 194 17.66 7.22 -22.84
N HIS A 195 18.04 7.67 -24.03
CA HIS A 195 18.40 6.85 -25.19
C HIS A 195 19.90 6.84 -25.50
N VAL A 196 20.73 7.50 -24.68
CA VAL A 196 22.19 7.57 -24.82
C VAL A 196 22.84 6.92 -23.61
N TRP A 197 23.58 5.82 -23.83
CA TRP A 197 24.15 4.98 -22.75
C TRP A 197 25.66 4.75 -22.84
N SER A 198 26.34 5.30 -23.86
CA SER A 198 27.77 5.07 -24.08
C SER A 198 28.58 6.32 -24.44
N THR A 199 27.92 7.46 -24.66
CA THR A 199 28.57 8.73 -25.01
C THR A 199 28.14 9.84 -24.08
N GLY A 200 28.77 11.00 -24.18
CA GLY A 200 28.50 12.12 -23.30
C GLY A 200 28.98 11.82 -21.88
N THR A 201 28.07 11.94 -20.91
CA THR A 201 28.31 11.65 -19.50
C THR A 201 27.66 10.34 -19.06
N ALA A 202 27.20 9.53 -20.01
CA ALA A 202 26.70 8.18 -19.76
C ALA A 202 27.82 7.23 -19.31
N GLY A 203 27.46 6.17 -18.61
CA GLY A 203 28.44 5.19 -18.14
C GLY A 203 27.84 4.10 -17.28
N SER A 204 28.72 3.45 -16.53
CA SER A 204 28.35 2.37 -15.62
C SER A 204 29.21 2.37 -14.36
N LEU A 205 28.63 1.84 -13.29
CA LEU A 205 29.28 1.63 -12.00
C LEU A 205 29.18 0.16 -11.63
N ASN A 206 30.31 -0.53 -11.63
CA ASN A 206 30.37 -1.91 -11.16
C ASN A 206 30.56 -1.93 -9.64
N VAL A 207 29.62 -2.49 -8.91
CA VAL A 207 29.64 -2.56 -7.45
C VAL A 207 30.03 -3.93 -6.92
N ASN A 208 30.47 -4.86 -7.79
CA ASN A 208 30.75 -6.23 -7.40
C ASN A 208 31.79 -6.33 -6.26
N ASN A 209 32.84 -5.50 -6.31
CA ASN A 209 33.93 -5.50 -5.33
C ASN A 209 33.70 -4.47 -4.20
N VAL A 210 32.57 -3.80 -4.20
CA VAL A 210 32.23 -2.74 -3.23
C VAL A 210 31.43 -3.30 -2.06
N TRP A 211 30.76 -4.42 -2.27
CA TRP A 211 29.98 -5.09 -1.24
C TRP A 211 30.88 -5.53 -0.07
N VAL A 212 30.52 -5.10 1.14
CA VAL A 212 31.38 -5.29 2.33
C VAL A 212 31.45 -6.76 2.75
N ASN A 213 30.32 -7.47 2.66
CA ASN A 213 30.20 -8.88 3.06
C ASN A 213 30.22 -9.87 1.88
N GLY A 214 31.04 -9.57 0.84
CA GLY A 214 31.11 -10.38 -0.38
C GLY A 214 30.05 -9.99 -1.41
N ALA A 215 30.20 -10.56 -2.61
CA ALA A 215 29.35 -10.23 -3.76
C ALA A 215 27.84 -10.41 -3.47
N ASP A 216 27.06 -9.44 -3.86
CA ASP A 216 25.59 -9.45 -3.77
C ASP A 216 24.99 -9.08 -5.14
N GLN A 217 23.73 -9.37 -5.33
CA GLN A 217 22.98 -9.04 -6.53
C GLN A 217 22.19 -7.75 -6.28
N ILE A 218 22.22 -6.82 -7.23
CA ILE A 218 21.37 -5.62 -7.17
C ILE A 218 19.91 -6.04 -7.30
N THR A 219 19.10 -5.68 -6.32
CA THR A 219 17.67 -6.00 -6.25
C THR A 219 16.80 -4.78 -6.41
N GLY A 220 17.34 -3.58 -6.29
CA GLY A 220 16.58 -2.35 -6.46
C GLY A 220 17.45 -1.10 -6.44
N LEU A 221 16.89 -0.02 -6.90
CA LEU A 221 17.46 1.33 -6.87
C LEU A 221 16.45 2.31 -6.28
N ALA A 222 16.94 3.29 -5.54
CA ALA A 222 16.15 4.44 -5.13
C ALA A 222 17.00 5.71 -5.11
N ALA A 223 16.36 6.85 -5.21
CA ALA A 223 17.00 8.16 -5.05
C ALA A 223 16.21 8.97 -4.02
N HIS A 224 16.89 9.49 -3.03
CA HIS A 224 16.29 10.31 -1.99
C HIS A 224 17.31 11.25 -1.38
N ASN A 225 16.90 12.50 -1.09
CA ASN A 225 17.75 13.52 -0.46
C ASN A 225 19.14 13.71 -1.10
N GLY A 226 19.24 13.60 -2.43
CA GLY A 226 20.52 13.76 -3.15
C GLY A 226 21.42 12.51 -3.17
N PHE A 227 21.01 11.42 -2.53
CA PHE A 227 21.71 10.15 -2.53
C PHE A 227 21.08 9.16 -3.51
N LEU A 228 21.94 8.33 -4.10
CA LEU A 228 21.54 7.13 -4.84
C LEU A 228 21.73 5.91 -3.92
N PHE A 229 20.67 5.15 -3.74
CA PHE A 229 20.68 3.92 -2.96
C PHE A 229 20.66 2.71 -3.89
N ILE A 230 21.63 1.83 -3.71
CA ILE A 230 21.75 0.57 -4.44
C ILE A 230 21.47 -0.55 -3.46
N PHE A 231 20.34 -1.19 -3.63
CA PHE A 231 19.91 -2.31 -2.77
C PHE A 231 20.47 -3.61 -3.33
N GLY A 232 21.12 -4.39 -2.46
CA GLY A 232 21.36 -5.80 -2.62
C GLY A 232 20.35 -6.63 -1.84
N LYS A 233 20.46 -7.94 -1.85
CA LYS A 233 19.63 -8.85 -1.05
C LYS A 233 19.86 -8.71 0.45
N ARG A 234 21.10 -8.41 0.85
CA ARG A 234 21.54 -8.35 2.25
C ARG A 234 22.35 -7.12 2.61
N GLN A 235 22.53 -6.19 1.67
CA GLN A 235 23.36 -5.01 1.85
C GLN A 235 22.72 -3.83 1.12
N ILE A 236 23.06 -2.61 1.53
CA ILE A 236 22.65 -1.38 0.86
C ILE A 236 23.87 -0.49 0.74
N LEU A 237 24.15 0.02 -0.45
CA LEU A 237 25.19 1.00 -0.71
C LEU A 237 24.54 2.38 -0.88
N VAL A 238 25.10 3.38 -0.22
CA VAL A 238 24.66 4.76 -0.28
C VAL A 238 25.71 5.58 -1.00
N TYR A 239 25.36 6.10 -2.18
CA TYR A 239 26.24 6.93 -3.00
C TYR A 239 25.80 8.39 -2.96
N GLN A 240 26.76 9.28 -2.82
CA GLN A 240 26.60 10.72 -2.99
C GLN A 240 27.19 11.18 -4.33
N GLY A 241 26.78 12.35 -4.80
CA GLY A 241 27.33 12.95 -6.02
C GLY A 241 26.74 12.39 -7.33
N ALA A 242 25.58 11.73 -7.30
CA ALA A 242 24.93 11.12 -8.46
C ALA A 242 24.52 12.11 -9.56
N THR A 243 24.50 13.41 -9.30
CA THR A 243 24.34 14.47 -10.31
C THR A 243 25.50 14.51 -11.29
N ALA A 244 26.71 14.17 -10.84
CA ALA A 244 27.92 14.05 -11.65
C ALA A 244 28.54 12.66 -11.45
N PRO A 245 28.07 11.61 -12.17
CA PRO A 245 28.40 10.23 -11.88
C PRO A 245 29.90 9.90 -11.90
N SER A 246 30.72 10.65 -12.65
CA SER A 246 32.18 10.48 -12.65
C SER A 246 32.85 10.81 -11.32
N THR A 247 32.18 11.54 -10.44
CA THR A 247 32.68 11.94 -9.11
C THR A 247 31.90 11.28 -7.97
N MET A 248 31.04 10.32 -8.29
CA MET A 248 30.29 9.58 -7.28
C MET A 248 31.24 8.87 -6.30
N SER A 249 30.89 8.96 -5.02
CA SER A 249 31.61 8.25 -3.96
C SER A 249 30.62 7.61 -2.98
N ILE A 250 31.08 6.53 -2.35
CA ILE A 250 30.30 5.88 -1.29
C ILE A 250 30.25 6.81 -0.09
N SER A 251 29.05 7.10 0.36
CA SER A 251 28.81 7.87 1.57
C SER A 251 28.63 6.96 2.78
N ASP A 252 27.95 5.82 2.59
CA ASP A 252 27.65 4.87 3.66
C ASP A 252 27.35 3.46 3.11
N THR A 253 27.38 2.46 4.00
CA THR A 253 27.01 1.08 3.71
C THR A 253 26.19 0.51 4.85
N VAL A 254 25.17 -0.27 4.52
CA VAL A 254 24.37 -1.01 5.49
C VAL A 254 24.56 -2.49 5.25
N GLU A 255 24.95 -3.20 6.29
CA GLU A 255 25.23 -4.63 6.24
C GLU A 255 24.10 -5.45 6.88
N GLY A 256 23.91 -6.67 6.40
CA GLY A 256 22.91 -7.60 6.94
C GLY A 256 21.47 -7.30 6.55
N ILE A 257 21.18 -6.13 5.97
CA ILE A 257 19.84 -5.67 5.60
C ILE A 257 19.87 -5.23 4.14
N GLY A 258 18.98 -5.76 3.33
CA GLY A 258 18.81 -5.41 1.93
C GLY A 258 17.34 -5.52 1.52
N CYS A 259 17.06 -5.29 0.25
CA CYS A 259 15.71 -5.40 -0.32
C CYS A 259 15.56 -6.74 -1.03
N ILE A 260 14.48 -7.47 -0.76
CA ILE A 260 14.23 -8.77 -1.41
C ILE A 260 13.29 -8.67 -2.60
N ALA A 261 12.45 -7.65 -2.67
CA ALA A 261 11.48 -7.46 -3.73
C ALA A 261 11.59 -6.04 -4.33
N ARG A 262 11.99 -5.94 -5.58
CA ARG A 262 12.19 -4.67 -6.31
C ARG A 262 11.00 -3.71 -6.17
N ASP A 263 9.80 -4.22 -6.42
CA ASP A 263 8.58 -3.41 -6.45
C ASP A 263 8.01 -3.12 -5.06
N SER A 264 8.76 -3.44 -3.98
CA SER A 264 8.46 -3.02 -2.62
C SER A 264 9.10 -1.67 -2.25
N ILE A 265 10.03 -1.18 -3.05
CA ILE A 265 10.73 0.08 -2.77
C ILE A 265 9.82 1.26 -3.12
N GLN A 266 9.49 2.09 -2.13
CA GLN A 266 8.69 3.28 -2.30
C GLN A 266 9.35 4.48 -1.62
N THR A 267 9.57 5.53 -2.40
CA THR A 267 10.09 6.78 -1.87
C THR A 267 8.95 7.64 -1.36
N THR A 268 9.02 8.05 -0.11
CA THR A 268 8.14 9.03 0.50
C THR A 268 8.79 10.40 0.51
N SER A 269 8.11 11.43 0.99
CA SER A 269 8.70 12.76 1.12
C SER A 269 9.89 12.81 2.09
N THR A 270 9.96 11.91 3.07
CA THR A 270 10.95 11.93 4.16
C THR A 270 11.83 10.68 4.23
N ASP A 271 11.45 9.60 3.56
CA ASP A 271 12.07 8.28 3.72
C ASP A 271 11.94 7.40 2.47
N VAL A 272 12.59 6.26 2.49
CA VAL A 272 12.37 5.17 1.53
C VAL A 272 11.96 3.92 2.29
N LEU A 273 10.79 3.39 1.94
CA LEU A 273 10.25 2.17 2.53
C LEU A 273 10.54 0.99 1.62
N PHE A 274 10.87 -0.16 2.17
CA PHE A 274 11.20 -1.36 1.40
C PHE A 274 10.97 -2.65 2.20
N LEU A 275 10.81 -3.76 1.50
CA LEU A 275 10.70 -5.10 2.09
C LEU A 275 12.08 -5.75 2.18
N SER A 276 12.52 -6.02 3.40
CA SER A 276 13.74 -6.79 3.69
C SER A 276 13.41 -8.26 3.97
N ASN A 277 14.46 -9.06 4.17
CA ASN A 277 14.33 -10.46 4.58
C ASN A 277 13.76 -10.65 6.01
N SER A 278 13.52 -9.58 6.74
CA SER A 278 12.99 -9.60 8.11
C SER A 278 11.74 -8.73 8.30
N GLY A 279 11.21 -8.13 7.24
CA GLY A 279 10.01 -7.30 7.30
C GLY A 279 10.13 -5.99 6.53
N VAL A 280 9.11 -5.14 6.61
CA VAL A 280 9.10 -3.81 6.01
C VAL A 280 9.91 -2.84 6.85
N ARG A 281 10.81 -2.11 6.20
CA ARG A 281 11.76 -1.21 6.87
C ARG A 281 11.73 0.19 6.30
N SER A 282 12.16 1.12 7.14
CA SER A 282 12.53 2.50 6.83
C SER A 282 14.01 2.56 6.54
N LEU A 283 14.41 3.12 5.41
CA LEU A 283 15.81 3.25 5.02
C LEU A 283 16.56 4.24 5.91
N MET A 284 15.97 5.42 6.17
CA MET A 284 16.62 6.46 6.98
C MET A 284 16.87 5.96 8.39
N ARG A 285 15.91 5.27 8.99
CA ARG A 285 16.10 4.64 10.29
C ARG A 285 17.16 3.53 10.24
N THR A 286 17.15 2.70 9.20
CA THR A 286 18.13 1.63 9.03
C THR A 286 19.57 2.16 8.95
N ILE A 287 19.78 3.30 8.26
CA ILE A 287 21.09 3.97 8.20
C ILE A 287 21.50 4.53 9.56
N GLN A 288 20.56 5.12 10.30
CA GLN A 288 20.86 5.72 11.62
C GLN A 288 21.17 4.67 12.69
N GLU A 289 20.44 3.56 12.71
CA GLU A 289 20.49 2.56 13.78
C GLU A 289 21.48 1.42 13.50
N LYS A 290 21.98 1.27 12.28
CA LYS A 290 22.93 0.27 11.69
C LYS A 290 23.00 -1.14 12.33
N SER A 291 22.63 -1.30 13.57
CA SER A 291 22.78 -2.53 14.37
C SER A 291 21.50 -3.00 15.09
N ALA A 292 20.38 -2.33 14.93
CA ALA A 292 19.14 -2.69 15.63
C ALA A 292 18.11 -3.31 14.70
N PRO A 293 18.11 -4.64 14.48
CA PRO A 293 17.10 -5.31 13.64
C PRO A 293 15.70 -5.33 14.27
N GLU A 294 15.54 -4.86 15.51
CA GLU A 294 14.31 -5.05 16.31
C GLU A 294 13.19 -4.03 16.02
N ARG A 295 13.50 -2.93 15.34
CA ARG A 295 12.58 -1.81 15.13
C ARG A 295 12.17 -1.64 13.67
N ASP A 296 11.61 -2.68 13.05
CA ASP A 296 11.02 -2.54 11.73
C ASP A 296 9.56 -2.06 11.79
N LEU A 297 9.08 -1.52 10.67
CA LEU A 297 7.69 -1.04 10.58
C LEU A 297 6.68 -2.16 10.74
N SER A 298 7.03 -3.38 10.37
CA SER A 298 6.19 -4.57 10.45
C SER A 298 6.36 -5.39 11.73
N LYS A 299 7.05 -4.86 12.75
CA LYS A 299 7.36 -5.58 13.99
C LYS A 299 6.18 -6.38 14.52
N ASN A 300 5.01 -5.76 14.59
CA ASN A 300 3.81 -6.35 15.22
C ASN A 300 3.12 -7.43 14.37
N VAL A 301 3.51 -7.59 13.09
CA VAL A 301 2.95 -8.58 12.15
C VAL A 301 4.04 -9.35 11.41
N ARG A 302 5.27 -9.32 11.91
CA ARG A 302 6.47 -9.80 11.20
C ARG A 302 6.34 -11.25 10.74
N ASN A 303 5.95 -12.16 11.63
CA ASN A 303 5.90 -13.58 11.31
C ASN A 303 4.85 -13.89 10.25
N ASP A 304 3.68 -13.29 10.36
CA ASP A 304 2.60 -13.48 9.38
C ASP A 304 2.98 -12.89 8.03
N LEU A 305 3.53 -11.68 8.02
CA LEU A 305 4.03 -11.04 6.81
C LEU A 305 5.12 -11.88 6.15
N MET A 306 6.13 -12.30 6.91
CA MET A 306 7.24 -13.08 6.34
C MET A 306 6.82 -14.49 5.96
N GLY A 307 5.85 -15.09 6.65
CA GLY A 307 5.22 -16.34 6.24
C GLY A 307 4.49 -16.21 4.90
N ALA A 308 3.75 -15.11 4.70
CA ALA A 308 3.11 -14.78 3.43
C ALA A 308 4.14 -14.57 2.31
N VAL A 309 5.20 -13.80 2.57
CA VAL A 309 6.27 -13.51 1.60
C VAL A 309 7.05 -14.77 1.22
N ALA A 310 7.28 -15.70 2.15
CA ALA A 310 7.98 -16.95 1.87
C ALA A 310 7.24 -17.85 0.87
N GLY A 311 5.92 -17.76 0.82
CA GLY A 311 5.08 -18.48 -0.15
C GLY A 311 4.89 -17.76 -1.48
N GLU A 312 5.46 -16.55 -1.66
CA GLU A 312 5.17 -15.69 -2.81
C GLU A 312 6.33 -15.67 -3.81
N THR A 313 6.01 -15.52 -5.08
CA THR A 313 7.00 -15.16 -6.09
C THR A 313 7.34 -13.68 -5.95
N LEU A 314 8.59 -13.32 -5.65
CA LEU A 314 9.01 -11.95 -5.31
C LEU A 314 8.64 -10.91 -6.39
N SER A 315 8.60 -11.28 -7.67
CA SER A 315 8.17 -10.38 -8.75
C SER A 315 6.66 -10.06 -8.76
N ASN A 316 5.86 -10.85 -8.04
CA ASN A 316 4.42 -10.62 -7.89
C ASN A 316 4.12 -9.67 -6.72
N ILE A 317 5.06 -9.50 -5.80
CA ILE A 317 4.93 -8.53 -4.71
C ILE A 317 4.94 -7.13 -5.32
N LYS A 318 3.89 -6.37 -5.04
CA LYS A 318 3.74 -4.98 -5.49
C LYS A 318 3.48 -4.09 -4.29
N SER A 319 3.91 -2.86 -4.38
CA SER A 319 3.66 -1.87 -3.34
C SER A 319 3.34 -0.50 -3.93
N VAL A 320 2.81 0.35 -3.10
CA VAL A 320 2.61 1.77 -3.39
C VAL A 320 2.63 2.58 -2.09
N TYR A 321 3.18 3.75 -2.16
CA TYR A 321 2.96 4.79 -1.16
C TYR A 321 1.93 5.79 -1.70
N SER A 322 0.86 5.99 -0.95
CA SER A 322 -0.13 7.02 -1.24
C SER A 322 0.07 8.19 -0.30
N GLU A 323 0.52 9.32 -0.82
CA GLU A 323 0.73 10.53 -0.03
C GLU A 323 -0.60 11.08 0.52
N ARG A 324 -1.65 11.07 -0.30
CA ARG A 324 -2.97 11.58 0.08
C ARG A 324 -3.62 10.79 1.20
N GLU A 325 -3.56 9.45 1.12
CA GLU A 325 -4.14 8.56 2.14
C GLU A 325 -3.15 8.32 3.30
N ALA A 326 -1.87 8.68 3.12
CA ALA A 326 -0.77 8.51 4.04
C ALA A 326 -0.66 7.07 4.57
N PHE A 327 -0.54 6.13 3.62
CA PHE A 327 -0.23 4.73 3.90
C PHE A 327 0.74 4.13 2.86
N TYR A 328 1.46 3.11 3.27
CA TYR A 328 2.21 2.23 2.40
C TYR A 328 1.48 0.89 2.29
N LEU A 329 1.17 0.47 1.07
CA LEU A 329 0.55 -0.81 0.78
C LEU A 329 1.58 -1.79 0.24
N LEU A 330 1.51 -3.03 0.70
CA LEU A 330 2.29 -4.15 0.20
C LEU A 330 1.36 -5.33 -0.09
N VAL A 331 1.40 -5.88 -1.29
CA VAL A 331 0.49 -6.95 -1.73
C VAL A 331 1.23 -8.28 -1.79
N THR A 332 0.61 -9.30 -1.20
CA THR A 332 1.00 -10.72 -1.30
C THR A 332 -0.14 -11.48 -1.98
N PRO A 333 -0.15 -11.52 -3.33
CA PRO A 333 -1.33 -11.95 -4.09
C PRO A 333 -1.67 -13.43 -3.98
N SER A 334 -0.73 -14.31 -3.60
CA SER A 334 -0.99 -15.74 -3.43
C SER A 334 -1.95 -16.07 -2.30
N ILE A 335 -2.01 -15.21 -1.28
CA ILE A 335 -2.92 -15.33 -0.13
C ILE A 335 -3.99 -14.24 -0.11
N ASP A 336 -4.19 -13.52 -1.24
CA ASP A 336 -5.17 -12.42 -1.38
C ASP A 336 -5.09 -11.37 -0.27
N THR A 337 -3.89 -11.03 0.18
CA THR A 337 -3.71 -10.06 1.27
C THR A 337 -2.94 -8.84 0.81
N THR A 338 -3.49 -7.67 1.12
CA THR A 338 -2.81 -6.38 1.03
C THR A 338 -2.56 -5.87 2.45
N TRP A 339 -1.30 -5.69 2.78
CA TRP A 339 -0.85 -5.14 4.06
C TRP A 339 -0.85 -3.62 3.97
N CYS A 340 -1.58 -2.97 4.87
CA CYS A 340 -1.67 -1.52 4.94
C CYS A 340 -0.91 -1.01 6.17
N PHE A 341 0.20 -0.33 5.93
CA PHE A 341 1.02 0.32 6.96
C PHE A 341 0.65 1.80 7.01
N ASP A 342 0.07 2.21 8.10
CA ASP A 342 -0.25 3.62 8.33
C ASP A 342 1.03 4.42 8.56
N THR A 343 1.20 5.49 7.78
CA THR A 343 2.37 6.39 7.86
C THR A 343 2.07 7.74 8.50
N LYS A 344 0.82 7.97 8.96
CA LYS A 344 0.43 9.22 9.64
C LYS A 344 1.07 9.34 11.00
N ALA A 345 1.16 8.21 11.73
CA ALA A 345 1.76 8.16 13.04
C ALA A 345 2.33 6.77 13.32
N TYR A 346 3.51 6.74 13.87
CA TYR A 346 4.16 5.51 14.32
C TYR A 346 3.90 5.28 15.81
N LEU A 347 3.95 4.04 16.23
CA LEU A 347 3.90 3.66 17.63
C LEU A 347 5.17 4.13 18.38
N PRO A 348 5.15 4.22 19.72
CA PRO A 348 6.30 4.70 20.48
C PRO A 348 7.59 3.91 20.26
N ASP A 349 7.49 2.63 19.91
CA ASP A 349 8.61 1.78 19.54
C ASP A 349 9.02 1.93 18.07
N GLY A 350 8.32 2.78 17.31
CA GLY A 350 8.54 3.09 15.91
C GLY A 350 7.96 2.09 14.92
N ALA A 351 7.21 1.10 15.35
CA ALA A 351 6.43 0.24 14.46
C ALA A 351 5.28 1.02 13.80
N ALA A 352 4.87 0.61 12.61
CA ALA A 352 3.68 1.14 11.99
C ALA A 352 2.42 0.50 12.58
N ARG A 353 1.31 1.23 12.54
CA ARG A 353 -0.01 0.65 12.77
C ARG A 353 -0.42 -0.08 11.50
N VAL A 354 -0.66 -1.39 11.63
CA VAL A 354 -0.90 -2.25 10.46
C VAL A 354 -2.33 -2.75 10.45
N THR A 355 -2.92 -2.80 9.26
CA THR A 355 -4.20 -3.46 8.97
C THR A 355 -4.05 -4.29 7.71
N THR A 356 -4.99 -5.18 7.45
CA THR A 356 -4.97 -6.02 6.24
C THR A 356 -6.22 -5.78 5.39
N TRP A 357 -6.10 -5.99 4.08
CA TRP A 357 -7.24 -5.96 3.16
C TRP A 357 -7.27 -7.25 2.35
N ASP A 358 -8.44 -7.78 2.14
CA ASP A 358 -8.72 -8.89 1.24
C ASP A 358 -9.60 -8.42 0.06
N SER A 359 -9.84 -9.29 -0.89
CA SER A 359 -10.76 -9.09 -2.02
C SER A 359 -10.39 -7.97 -3.01
N ILE A 360 -9.42 -7.12 -2.68
CA ILE A 360 -9.01 -6.03 -3.57
C ILE A 360 -7.88 -6.43 -4.52
N THR A 361 -7.02 -7.35 -4.16
CA THR A 361 -5.89 -7.97 -4.90
C THR A 361 -5.33 -7.14 -6.08
N PRO A 362 -4.68 -6.01 -5.84
CA PRO A 362 -4.08 -5.23 -6.91
C PRO A 362 -2.95 -6.00 -7.62
N LYS A 363 -2.86 -5.89 -8.95
CA LYS A 363 -1.78 -6.48 -9.77
C LYS A 363 -0.67 -5.48 -10.05
N SER A 364 -0.97 -4.20 -9.97
CA SER A 364 -0.03 -3.08 -10.09
C SER A 364 -0.66 -1.84 -9.45
N PHE A 365 0.16 -0.82 -9.24
CA PHE A 365 -0.26 0.44 -8.64
C PHE A 365 0.30 1.63 -9.40
N LEU A 366 -0.41 2.75 -9.28
CA LEU A 366 0.06 4.07 -9.64
C LEU A 366 -0.48 5.10 -8.64
N SER A 367 0.39 5.74 -7.89
CA SER A 367 0.07 6.97 -7.17
C SER A 367 0.25 8.13 -8.15
N ARG A 368 -0.83 8.76 -8.56
CA ARG A 368 -0.83 9.84 -9.53
C ARG A 368 -0.43 11.16 -8.90
N ARG A 369 0.04 12.08 -9.73
CA ARG A 369 0.43 13.42 -9.30
C ARG A 369 -0.72 14.23 -8.67
N ASP A 370 -1.97 13.95 -9.02
CA ASP A 370 -3.16 14.57 -8.41
C ASP A 370 -3.55 13.96 -7.04
N GLY A 371 -2.75 13.02 -6.53
CA GLY A 371 -2.99 12.28 -5.29
C GLY A 371 -3.98 11.13 -5.43
N SER A 372 -4.51 10.86 -6.62
CA SER A 372 -5.38 9.71 -6.84
C SER A 372 -4.57 8.40 -6.90
N LEU A 373 -5.12 7.33 -6.33
CA LEU A 373 -4.50 6.02 -6.34
C LEU A 373 -5.22 5.13 -7.37
N TYR A 374 -4.47 4.73 -8.40
CA TYR A 374 -4.92 3.76 -9.38
C TYR A 374 -4.37 2.37 -9.07
N ILE A 375 -5.18 1.36 -9.29
CA ILE A 375 -4.85 -0.05 -9.11
C ILE A 375 -5.04 -0.81 -10.42
N GLY A 376 -4.08 -1.63 -10.78
CA GLY A 376 -4.22 -2.56 -11.90
C GLY A 376 -5.02 -3.78 -11.46
N LYS A 377 -6.02 -4.12 -12.24
CA LYS A 377 -6.88 -5.29 -12.05
C LYS A 377 -6.84 -6.16 -13.29
N THR A 378 -7.47 -7.30 -13.24
CA THR A 378 -7.67 -8.15 -14.43
C THR A 378 -8.68 -7.49 -15.37
N GLY A 379 -8.23 -7.08 -16.54
CA GLY A 379 -9.03 -6.41 -17.58
C GLY A 379 -9.28 -4.92 -17.36
N TYR A 380 -8.93 -4.34 -16.20
CA TYR A 380 -9.33 -2.97 -15.86
C TYR A 380 -8.29 -2.24 -15.02
N ILE A 381 -8.37 -0.92 -15.10
CA ILE A 381 -7.75 -0.01 -14.12
C ILE A 381 -8.85 0.40 -13.14
N GLY A 382 -8.59 0.23 -11.84
CA GLY A 382 -9.44 0.69 -10.75
C GLY A 382 -8.94 2.02 -10.20
N TYR A 383 -9.87 2.84 -9.72
CA TYR A 383 -9.59 4.04 -8.95
C TYR A 383 -10.06 3.83 -7.51
N TYR A 384 -9.17 3.97 -6.55
CA TYR A 384 -9.42 3.80 -5.11
C TYR A 384 -10.17 5.02 -4.56
N ASN A 385 -11.51 5.00 -4.60
CA ASN A 385 -12.30 6.20 -4.30
C ASN A 385 -13.69 5.96 -3.69
N THR A 386 -14.22 4.74 -3.75
CA THR A 386 -15.59 4.40 -3.32
C THR A 386 -15.59 3.44 -2.13
N TYR A 387 -16.73 3.14 -1.57
CA TYR A 387 -16.91 2.13 -0.51
C TYR A 387 -17.61 0.88 -1.04
N GLN A 388 -17.19 0.42 -2.20
CA GLN A 388 -17.55 -0.82 -2.87
C GLN A 388 -16.36 -1.29 -3.70
N ASP A 389 -16.19 -2.60 -3.85
CA ASP A 389 -15.22 -3.18 -4.78
C ASP A 389 -15.91 -3.42 -6.12
N TYR A 390 -15.92 -2.38 -6.96
CA TYR A 390 -16.62 -2.40 -8.24
C TYR A 390 -18.07 -2.93 -8.10
N ASP A 391 -18.92 -2.11 -7.51
CA ASP A 391 -20.36 -2.38 -7.26
C ASP A 391 -20.66 -3.60 -6.36
N THR A 392 -19.61 -4.19 -5.75
CA THR A 392 -19.74 -5.32 -4.82
C THR A 392 -19.39 -4.88 -3.40
N SER A 393 -20.20 -5.28 -2.43
CA SER A 393 -19.89 -5.06 -1.02
C SER A 393 -18.68 -5.88 -0.58
N TYR A 394 -17.97 -5.39 0.40
CA TYR A 394 -16.93 -6.14 1.08
C TYR A 394 -17.13 -6.08 2.60
N ARG A 395 -16.61 -7.06 3.33
CA ARG A 395 -16.80 -7.16 4.76
C ARG A 395 -15.64 -6.54 5.53
N MET A 396 -15.94 -5.60 6.41
CA MET A 396 -15.01 -5.06 7.40
C MET A 396 -15.07 -5.92 8.66
N LEU A 397 -13.89 -6.34 9.16
CA LEU A 397 -13.74 -7.13 10.37
C LEU A 397 -12.74 -6.45 11.32
N TYR A 398 -13.14 -6.23 12.55
CA TYR A 398 -12.26 -5.75 13.61
C TYR A 398 -12.49 -6.53 14.89
N TYR A 399 -11.48 -7.23 15.38
CA TYR A 399 -11.54 -7.96 16.64
C TYR A 399 -10.46 -7.47 17.59
N THR A 400 -10.87 -7.09 18.79
CA THR A 400 -9.96 -6.60 19.83
C THR A 400 -9.01 -7.72 20.31
N ASN A 401 -8.03 -7.36 21.11
CA ASN A 401 -7.35 -8.33 21.96
C ASN A 401 -8.33 -8.94 22.99
N HIS A 402 -7.85 -9.93 23.74
CA HIS A 402 -8.58 -10.49 24.86
C HIS A 402 -8.48 -9.55 26.06
N ALA A 403 -9.58 -8.88 26.40
CA ALA A 403 -9.66 -8.00 27.55
C ALA A 403 -9.91 -8.81 28.82
N ASP A 404 -9.08 -8.58 29.83
CA ASP A 404 -9.29 -9.11 31.17
C ASP A 404 -10.47 -8.35 31.80
N LEU A 405 -11.44 -9.08 32.35
CA LEU A 405 -12.63 -8.51 32.99
C LEU A 405 -12.39 -8.21 34.49
N GLY A 406 -11.14 -8.11 34.90
CA GLY A 406 -10.73 -7.67 36.22
C GLY A 406 -9.74 -8.60 36.91
N ASP A 407 -10.18 -9.64 37.54
CA ASP A 407 -9.32 -10.63 38.22
C ASP A 407 -9.47 -11.99 37.53
N GLN A 408 -8.35 -12.58 37.12
CA GLN A 408 -8.33 -13.89 36.46
C GLN A 408 -8.91 -15.02 37.31
N ASN A 409 -9.03 -14.80 38.62
CA ASN A 409 -9.67 -15.74 39.55
C ASN A 409 -11.17 -15.56 39.68
N VAL A 410 -11.74 -14.53 39.07
CA VAL A 410 -13.16 -14.19 39.19
C VAL A 410 -13.84 -14.29 37.82
N THR A 411 -14.91 -15.08 37.79
CA THR A 411 -15.76 -15.14 36.59
C THR A 411 -16.65 -13.91 36.53
N SER A 412 -16.50 -13.08 35.50
CA SER A 412 -17.32 -11.89 35.29
C SER A 412 -18.48 -12.15 34.32
N ILE A 413 -19.53 -11.36 34.45
CA ILE A 413 -20.75 -11.45 33.63
C ILE A 413 -20.78 -10.25 32.72
N LEU A 414 -20.72 -10.49 31.40
CA LEU A 414 -20.88 -9.43 30.40
C LEU A 414 -22.33 -8.92 30.40
N LYS A 415 -22.49 -7.62 30.33
CA LYS A 415 -23.81 -6.97 30.39
C LYS A 415 -24.15 -6.18 29.14
N LYS A 416 -23.18 -5.46 28.61
CA LYS A 416 -23.41 -4.51 27.55
C LYS A 416 -22.16 -4.29 26.72
N LEU A 417 -22.34 -4.21 25.42
CA LEU A 417 -21.34 -3.71 24.49
C LEU A 417 -21.87 -2.44 23.87
N SER A 418 -21.03 -1.43 23.75
CA SER A 418 -21.37 -0.22 23.00
C SER A 418 -20.23 0.22 22.11
N ALA A 419 -20.56 0.81 20.98
CA ALA A 419 -19.61 1.42 20.07
C ALA A 419 -20.13 2.79 19.64
N VAL A 420 -19.25 3.78 19.70
CA VAL A 420 -19.51 5.08 19.08
C VAL A 420 -18.96 5.02 17.66
N VAL A 421 -19.84 5.14 16.70
CA VAL A 421 -19.53 4.93 15.29
C VAL A 421 -19.95 6.11 14.43
N ILE A 422 -19.37 6.17 13.25
CA ILE A 422 -19.78 7.00 12.13
C ILE A 422 -20.06 6.04 10.97
N GLY A 423 -21.24 6.13 10.36
CA GLY A 423 -21.59 5.23 9.25
C GLY A 423 -22.81 5.69 8.49
N GLY A 424 -23.13 4.96 7.43
CA GLY A 424 -24.29 5.24 6.58
C GLY A 424 -25.63 4.90 7.26
N THR A 425 -26.68 5.55 6.82
CA THR A 425 -28.06 5.25 7.24
C THR A 425 -28.40 3.78 6.99
N ASN A 426 -29.03 3.14 7.96
CA ASN A 426 -29.42 1.72 7.94
C ASN A 426 -28.26 0.72 7.83
N GLN A 427 -27.02 1.17 7.97
CA GLN A 427 -25.87 0.27 8.00
C GLN A 427 -25.90 -0.59 9.26
N VAL A 428 -25.72 -1.90 9.09
CA VAL A 428 -25.74 -2.86 10.19
C VAL A 428 -24.34 -3.09 10.68
N VAL A 429 -24.15 -2.99 12.00
CA VAL A 429 -22.92 -3.39 12.68
C VAL A 429 -23.24 -4.62 13.53
N THR A 430 -22.61 -5.72 13.23
CA THR A 430 -22.70 -6.96 13.99
C THR A 430 -21.66 -6.94 15.10
N PHE A 431 -22.11 -6.94 16.33
CA PHE A 431 -21.29 -7.10 17.51
C PHE A 431 -21.10 -8.59 17.78
N LYS A 432 -19.89 -9.01 18.00
CA LYS A 432 -19.53 -10.38 18.39
C LYS A 432 -18.75 -10.38 19.70
N TRP A 433 -18.93 -11.41 20.50
CA TRP A 433 -18.14 -11.58 21.71
C TRP A 433 -17.93 -13.06 22.04
N GLY A 434 -16.75 -13.37 22.50
CA GLY A 434 -16.34 -14.72 22.90
C GLY A 434 -15.59 -14.68 24.22
N PHE A 435 -15.67 -15.75 24.99
CA PHE A 435 -15.05 -15.87 26.31
C PHE A 435 -13.99 -16.96 26.33
N ASP A 436 -12.95 -16.75 27.14
CA ASP A 436 -11.97 -17.75 27.53
C ASP A 436 -11.36 -18.49 26.33
N PHE A 437 -11.01 -17.73 25.27
CA PHE A 437 -10.39 -18.20 24.01
C PHE A 437 -11.23 -19.20 23.20
N LYS A 438 -12.52 -19.29 23.48
CA LYS A 438 -13.42 -20.16 22.71
C LYS A 438 -13.77 -19.52 21.38
N THR A 439 -13.84 -20.32 20.33
CA THR A 439 -14.16 -19.89 18.97
C THR A 439 -15.67 -19.69 18.73
N ASN A 440 -16.52 -20.06 19.68
CA ASN A 440 -17.97 -19.87 19.59
C ASN A 440 -18.33 -18.46 20.04
N TYR A 441 -18.42 -17.55 19.09
CA TYR A 441 -18.87 -16.18 19.36
C TYR A 441 -20.39 -16.09 19.43
N LEU A 442 -20.86 -15.41 20.45
CA LEU A 442 -22.22 -14.88 20.49
C LEU A 442 -22.26 -13.61 19.64
N SER A 443 -23.42 -13.25 19.11
CA SER A 443 -23.56 -12.07 18.27
C SER A 443 -24.91 -11.41 18.42
N ASP A 444 -24.94 -10.08 18.20
CA ASP A 444 -26.14 -9.29 18.10
C ASP A 444 -25.91 -8.12 17.10
N ASN A 445 -26.95 -7.63 16.49
CA ASN A 445 -26.90 -6.60 15.45
C ASN A 445 -27.43 -5.26 15.97
N ALA A 446 -26.69 -4.20 15.68
CA ALA A 446 -27.19 -2.85 15.84
C ALA A 446 -27.19 -2.12 14.50
N THR A 447 -28.26 -1.41 14.22
CA THR A 447 -28.42 -0.65 12.96
C THR A 447 -28.19 0.82 13.23
N ILE A 448 -27.41 1.48 12.38
CA ILE A 448 -27.19 2.91 12.44
C ILE A 448 -28.50 3.60 12.03
N PRO A 449 -29.14 4.36 12.93
CA PRO A 449 -30.41 5.01 12.63
C PRO A 449 -30.24 6.10 11.58
N SER A 450 -31.29 6.35 10.83
CA SER A 450 -31.39 7.53 9.96
C SER A 450 -31.47 8.78 10.82
N GLN A 451 -30.48 9.65 10.75
CA GLN A 451 -30.53 10.97 11.37
C GLN A 451 -30.38 12.06 10.31
N GLY A 452 -31.45 12.81 10.07
CA GLY A 452 -31.33 14.12 9.46
C GLY A 452 -30.77 15.09 10.50
N VAL A 453 -29.57 15.62 10.27
CA VAL A 453 -29.04 16.71 11.08
C VAL A 453 -29.50 18.02 10.45
N TYR A 454 -30.38 18.71 11.14
CA TYR A 454 -30.88 20.03 10.72
C TYR A 454 -30.10 21.13 11.43
N TYR A 455 -29.45 22.01 10.69
CA TYR A 455 -28.86 23.22 11.26
C TYR A 455 -29.84 24.37 11.20
N TYR A 456 -30.03 25.02 12.33
CA TYR A 456 -30.83 26.26 12.40
C TYR A 456 -30.16 27.36 11.55
N GLY A 457 -30.92 27.88 10.59
CA GLY A 457 -30.43 28.93 9.68
C GLY A 457 -29.83 28.45 8.36
N ILE A 458 -29.67 27.14 8.15
CA ILE A 458 -29.14 26.57 6.89
C ILE A 458 -30.20 25.63 6.24
N ALA A 459 -31.02 24.97 7.04
CA ALA A 459 -32.10 24.11 6.53
C ALA A 459 -33.32 24.96 6.16
N GLU A 460 -33.83 24.79 4.94
CA GLU A 460 -35.13 25.34 4.57
C GLU A 460 -36.24 24.68 5.38
N TYR A 461 -37.22 25.49 5.82
CA TYR A 461 -38.38 25.02 6.56
C TYR A 461 -39.21 24.07 5.66
N GLY A 462 -39.23 22.78 6.01
CA GLY A 462 -39.92 21.76 5.24
C GLY A 462 -39.07 20.97 4.22
N ALA A 463 -37.77 21.16 4.20
CA ALA A 463 -36.89 20.35 3.35
C ALA A 463 -36.89 18.87 3.80
N ASN A 464 -37.03 17.97 2.84
CA ASN A 464 -36.97 16.53 3.08
C ASN A 464 -35.57 16.10 3.51
N ALA A 465 -35.48 15.23 4.49
CA ALA A 465 -34.25 14.72 5.11
C ALA A 465 -33.20 14.11 4.13
N THR A 466 -33.57 13.89 2.89
CA THR A 466 -32.73 13.32 1.83
C THR A 466 -31.78 14.32 1.16
N THR A 467 -31.91 15.63 1.44
CA THR A 467 -31.23 16.67 0.64
C THR A 467 -30.14 17.41 1.40
N ILE A 468 -29.92 17.17 2.71
CA ILE A 468 -28.99 17.96 3.50
C ILE A 468 -27.96 17.05 4.17
N SER A 469 -26.82 16.99 3.53
CA SER A 469 -25.60 16.40 4.05
C SER A 469 -24.63 17.55 4.36
N TYR A 470 -24.56 18.00 5.61
CA TYR A 470 -23.62 19.03 6.01
C TYR A 470 -22.92 18.77 7.33
N TYR A 471 -21.83 18.08 7.20
CA TYR A 471 -20.62 18.30 7.95
C TYR A 471 -19.47 18.28 6.96
N SER A 472 -18.38 18.95 7.21
CA SER A 472 -17.18 18.83 6.40
C SER A 472 -16.67 17.38 6.31
N ASP A 473 -17.20 16.49 7.17
CA ASP A 473 -17.06 15.04 7.14
C ASP A 473 -18.42 14.32 7.21
N GLY A 474 -19.50 15.03 7.02
CA GLY A 474 -20.86 14.56 6.69
C GLY A 474 -21.58 13.67 7.69
N VAL A 475 -21.05 13.39 8.89
CA VAL A 475 -21.56 12.25 9.64
C VAL A 475 -21.56 12.48 11.15
N ALA A 476 -22.72 12.36 11.78
CA ALA A 476 -22.86 12.45 13.22
C ALA A 476 -22.33 11.19 13.90
N LEU A 477 -21.60 11.36 15.00
CA LEU A 477 -21.25 10.28 15.91
C LEU A 477 -22.51 9.68 16.51
N GLN A 478 -22.66 8.37 16.42
CA GLN A 478 -23.80 7.63 16.96
C GLN A 478 -23.33 6.53 17.90
N THR A 479 -24.06 6.34 18.98
CA THR A 479 -23.78 5.27 19.94
C THR A 479 -24.69 4.08 19.63
N LEU A 480 -24.09 3.00 19.20
CA LEU A 480 -24.74 1.70 19.07
C LEU A 480 -24.56 0.92 20.36
N VAL A 481 -25.61 0.23 20.75
CA VAL A 481 -25.64 -0.51 22.00
C VAL A 481 -26.30 -1.86 21.79
N VAL A 482 -25.66 -2.93 22.27
CA VAL A 482 -26.24 -4.26 22.31
C VAL A 482 -26.20 -4.81 23.74
N SER A 483 -27.23 -5.55 24.11
CA SER A 483 -27.25 -6.29 25.35
C SER A 483 -26.46 -7.57 25.19
N ALA A 484 -25.33 -7.66 25.88
CA ALA A 484 -24.48 -8.82 25.82
C ALA A 484 -24.74 -9.74 27.02
N SER A 485 -24.60 -11.03 26.80
CA SER A 485 -24.77 -12.06 27.83
C SER A 485 -23.61 -13.03 27.81
N GLY A 486 -23.46 -13.78 28.87
CA GLY A 486 -22.40 -14.78 29.03
C GLY A 486 -21.46 -14.46 30.18
N THR A 487 -20.60 -15.41 30.48
CA THR A 487 -19.67 -15.37 31.61
C THR A 487 -18.31 -15.88 31.18
N GLY A 488 -17.28 -15.27 31.68
CA GLY A 488 -15.90 -15.69 31.45
C GLY A 488 -14.91 -14.86 32.25
N LYS A 489 -13.65 -15.22 32.19
CA LYS A 489 -12.55 -14.49 32.80
C LYS A 489 -11.98 -13.43 31.91
N VAL A 490 -11.89 -13.76 30.62
CA VAL A 490 -11.47 -12.83 29.55
C VAL A 490 -12.54 -12.79 28.46
N VAL A 491 -12.65 -11.63 27.79
CA VAL A 491 -13.57 -11.43 26.68
C VAL A 491 -12.83 -10.85 25.48
N GLN A 492 -13.11 -11.38 24.31
CA GLN A 492 -12.77 -10.75 23.04
C GLN A 492 -14.05 -10.21 22.40
N THR A 493 -13.99 -9.00 21.86
CA THR A 493 -15.11 -8.40 21.12
C THR A 493 -14.75 -8.21 19.67
N GLY A 494 -15.72 -8.45 18.79
CA GLY A 494 -15.61 -8.25 17.35
C GLY A 494 -16.68 -7.28 16.84
N TYR A 495 -16.35 -6.56 15.81
CA TYR A 495 -17.21 -5.60 15.12
C TYR A 495 -17.11 -5.87 13.62
N GLU A 496 -18.21 -6.24 13.03
CA GLU A 496 -18.28 -6.59 11.61
C GLU A 496 -19.36 -5.77 10.92
N SER A 497 -19.09 -5.39 9.69
CA SER A 497 -20.09 -4.71 8.85
C SER A 497 -19.83 -4.98 7.38
N ASP A 498 -20.90 -5.15 6.63
CA ASP A 498 -20.81 -5.17 5.17
C ASP A 498 -20.78 -3.74 4.66
N ILE A 499 -19.69 -3.38 4.02
CA ILE A 499 -19.46 -2.04 3.47
C ILE A 499 -20.01 -2.01 2.05
N ASN A 500 -21.02 -1.20 1.85
CA ASN A 500 -21.77 -1.12 0.60
C ASN A 500 -22.17 0.33 0.28
N GLY A 501 -21.24 1.10 -0.26
CA GLY A 501 -21.46 2.49 -0.66
C GLY A 501 -21.31 3.53 0.44
N SER A 502 -21.20 3.13 1.71
CA SER A 502 -21.01 4.03 2.85
C SER A 502 -19.85 3.58 3.73
N ALA A 503 -19.04 4.54 4.18
CA ALA A 503 -17.97 4.29 5.14
C ALA A 503 -18.53 3.85 6.50
N LEU A 504 -17.73 3.12 7.24
CA LEU A 504 -17.92 2.89 8.66
C LEU A 504 -16.62 3.25 9.39
N SER A 505 -16.73 4.03 10.47
CA SER A 505 -15.59 4.32 11.36
C SER A 505 -16.01 4.15 12.81
N ILE A 506 -15.16 3.51 13.61
CA ILE A 506 -15.37 3.27 15.04
C ILE A 506 -14.51 4.26 15.82
N GLN A 507 -15.18 5.17 16.54
CA GLN A 507 -14.55 6.19 17.39
C GLN A 507 -14.20 5.64 18.77
N LYS A 508 -15.06 4.81 19.34
CA LYS A 508 -14.92 4.29 20.70
C LYS A 508 -15.61 2.94 20.82
N ILE A 509 -15.01 2.07 21.60
CA ILE A 509 -15.56 0.78 22.01
C ILE A 509 -15.65 0.75 23.54
N GLU A 510 -16.76 0.29 24.09
CA GLU A 510 -16.95 0.09 25.51
C GLU A 510 -17.50 -1.29 25.82
N ILE A 511 -16.90 -1.95 26.79
CA ILE A 511 -17.28 -3.27 27.32
C ILE A 511 -17.69 -3.08 28.77
N GLN A 512 -18.92 -3.41 29.13
CA GLN A 512 -19.41 -3.33 30.51
C GLN A 512 -19.66 -4.73 31.07
N ALA A 513 -18.95 -5.05 32.12
CA ALA A 513 -19.03 -6.33 32.81
C ALA A 513 -19.33 -6.14 34.30
N LYS A 514 -20.06 -7.05 34.87
CA LYS A 514 -20.31 -7.13 36.29
C LYS A 514 -19.40 -8.22 36.90
N GLN A 515 -18.63 -7.82 37.88
CA GLN A 515 -17.76 -8.78 38.59
C GLN A 515 -18.61 -9.87 39.24
N GLY A 516 -18.23 -11.11 39.00
CA GLY A 516 -18.89 -12.29 39.54
C GLY A 516 -18.35 -12.69 40.93
N LYS A 517 -18.55 -13.93 41.28
CA LYS A 517 -17.96 -14.53 42.49
C LYS A 517 -16.65 -15.23 42.13
N LEU A 518 -15.78 -15.42 43.12
CA LEU A 518 -14.64 -16.33 43.04
C LEU A 518 -15.13 -17.69 42.55
N SER A 519 -14.50 -18.20 41.50
CA SER A 519 -14.83 -19.53 40.92
C SER A 519 -13.98 -20.63 41.55
#